data_5b1163d82cfa8b99e351bf7a1c7d118e
#
_entry.id   5b1163d82cfa8b99e351bf7a1c7d118e
#
_cell.length_a   1.000
_cell.length_b   1.000
_cell.length_c   1.000
_cell.angle_alpha   90.00
_cell.angle_beta   90.00
_cell.angle_gamma   90.00
#
_symmetry.space_group_name_H-M   'P 1'
#
loop_
_entity.id
_entity.type
_entity.pdbx_description
1 polymer ?
#
loop_
_entity_poly.entity_id
_entity_poly.type
_entity_poly.pdbx_seq_one_letter_code
_entity_poly.pdbx_strand_id
1 'polypeptide(L)'
;MRVAISASDAFVAPYIAEMLGDSAVVVPEEALSDATSLDAMLTPCSSLIHINSRPADTSVGRTDREAYITMREASRPILDAVDRHGGLHLVILGTLRVHPQWSAGEAYYGLESTLAPRDTAAEGQLWMEENALERAEAERPVSIVRASNVQGMPLKGPPGNGLLHRWAEECQIGWINIPGDGSDIKDFIHVEDLVRVVDAVLSSPPPTRESIAVGSGKGISMEDLASIYQQRTGCDLEFGQSDEEEVFGIVDAWGLEERFGFRPQISLEEMIGEAFEAAGH
;
A
#
# COMPACT_ATOMS: atom_id res chain seq x y z
N MET A 1 -23.61 3.72 7.75
CA MET A 1 -22.80 2.52 7.52
C MET A 1 -21.53 2.67 8.35
N ARG A 2 -21.14 1.70 9.19
CA ARG A 2 -19.89 1.76 9.95
C ARG A 2 -18.84 0.89 9.26
N VAL A 3 -17.59 1.34 9.28
CA VAL A 3 -16.46 0.66 8.66
C VAL A 3 -15.39 0.45 9.70
N ALA A 4 -15.01 -0.79 9.94
CA ALA A 4 -13.89 -1.13 10.79
C ALA A 4 -12.58 -0.95 10.05
N ILE A 5 -11.54 -0.47 10.73
CA ILE A 5 -10.18 -0.31 10.20
C ILE A 5 -9.23 -1.08 11.11
N SER A 6 -8.64 -2.13 10.59
CA SER A 6 -7.63 -2.94 11.28
C SER A 6 -6.24 -2.61 10.71
N ALA A 7 -5.51 -1.79 11.46
CA ALA A 7 -4.14 -1.43 11.12
C ALA A 7 -3.42 -0.97 12.39
N SER A 8 -2.21 -1.44 12.63
CA SER A 8 -1.49 -1.09 13.87
C SER A 8 -0.90 0.33 13.81
N ASP A 9 -0.13 0.63 12.78
CA ASP A 9 0.64 1.88 12.68
C ASP A 9 0.68 2.43 11.25
N ALA A 10 -0.26 2.01 10.43
CA ALA A 10 -0.20 2.30 9.03
C ALA A 10 -0.33 3.80 8.75
N PHE A 11 0.51 4.30 7.91
CA PHE A 11 0.49 5.64 7.38
C PHE A 11 -0.87 5.99 6.72
N VAL A 12 -1.50 4.99 6.07
CA VAL A 12 -2.76 5.15 5.34
C VAL A 12 -3.99 5.15 6.26
N ALA A 13 -3.95 4.42 7.39
CA ALA A 13 -5.11 4.26 8.27
C ALA A 13 -5.69 5.58 8.82
N PRO A 14 -4.88 6.58 9.25
CA PRO A 14 -5.39 7.87 9.69
C PRO A 14 -6.17 8.61 8.59
N TYR A 15 -5.73 8.56 7.34
CA TYR A 15 -6.42 9.18 6.20
C TYR A 15 -7.77 8.51 5.93
N ILE A 16 -7.83 7.17 5.99
CA ILE A 16 -9.09 6.44 5.87
C ILE A 16 -10.03 6.79 7.03
N ALA A 17 -9.52 6.87 8.26
CA ALA A 17 -10.33 7.22 9.42
C ALA A 17 -10.87 8.65 9.30
N GLU A 18 -10.10 9.60 8.79
CA GLU A 18 -10.52 10.97 8.54
C GLU A 18 -11.61 11.03 7.46
N MET A 19 -11.43 10.33 6.35
CA MET A 19 -12.42 10.22 5.28
C MET A 19 -13.76 9.64 5.77
N LEU A 20 -13.71 8.62 6.63
CA LEU A 20 -14.90 7.96 7.18
C LEU A 20 -15.57 8.77 8.30
N GLY A 21 -14.85 9.65 8.98
CA GLY A 21 -15.35 10.45 10.10
C GLY A 21 -16.02 9.60 11.18
N ASP A 22 -17.24 9.95 11.58
CA ASP A 22 -18.02 9.24 12.62
C ASP A 22 -18.39 7.79 12.24
N SER A 23 -18.19 7.38 11.00
CA SER A 23 -18.43 6.01 10.53
C SER A 23 -17.24 5.09 10.82
N ALA A 24 -16.07 5.61 11.13
CA ALA A 24 -14.86 4.83 11.39
C ALA A 24 -14.93 4.10 12.75
N VAL A 25 -14.50 2.84 12.74
CA VAL A 25 -14.27 2.03 13.94
C VAL A 25 -12.84 1.53 13.89
N VAL A 26 -11.92 2.23 14.54
CA VAL A 26 -10.51 1.81 14.59
C VAL A 26 -10.38 0.61 15.53
N VAL A 27 -9.91 -0.51 14.98
CA VAL A 27 -9.66 -1.75 15.71
C VAL A 27 -8.24 -1.70 16.27
N PRO A 28 -8.05 -1.61 17.60
CA PRO A 28 -6.72 -1.61 18.19
C PRO A 28 -6.08 -2.99 18.11
N GLU A 29 -4.74 -3.03 18.09
CA GLU A 29 -3.99 -4.29 17.94
C GLU A 29 -4.34 -5.33 19.01
N GLU A 30 -4.60 -4.88 20.23
CA GLU A 30 -4.97 -5.75 21.34
C GLU A 30 -6.28 -6.50 21.07
N ALA A 31 -7.22 -5.89 20.35
CA ALA A 31 -8.48 -6.53 19.99
C ALA A 31 -8.30 -7.68 18.99
N LEU A 32 -7.23 -7.67 18.20
CA LEU A 32 -6.91 -8.77 17.27
C LEU A 32 -6.55 -10.07 18.01
N SER A 33 -6.09 -9.96 19.26
CA SER A 33 -5.73 -11.10 20.11
C SER A 33 -6.90 -11.70 20.87
N ASP A 34 -8.07 -11.03 20.89
CA ASP A 34 -9.29 -11.47 21.57
C ASP A 34 -10.50 -11.49 20.61
N ALA A 35 -10.89 -12.68 20.21
CA ALA A 35 -12.00 -12.89 19.27
C ALA A 35 -13.31 -12.22 19.75
N THR A 36 -13.58 -12.21 21.06
CA THR A 36 -14.80 -11.61 21.61
C THR A 36 -14.79 -10.09 21.46
N SER A 37 -13.67 -9.44 21.76
CA SER A 37 -13.50 -8.01 21.58
C SER A 37 -13.57 -7.62 20.10
N LEU A 38 -12.92 -8.36 19.22
CA LEU A 38 -12.95 -8.14 17.79
C LEU A 38 -14.38 -8.27 17.24
N ASP A 39 -15.09 -9.33 17.58
CA ASP A 39 -16.47 -9.56 17.15
C ASP A 39 -17.42 -8.46 17.63
N ALA A 40 -17.26 -7.98 18.87
CA ALA A 40 -18.07 -6.88 19.38
C ALA A 40 -17.85 -5.56 18.62
N MET A 41 -16.62 -5.31 18.16
CA MET A 41 -16.29 -4.13 17.33
C MET A 41 -16.81 -4.27 15.89
N LEU A 42 -16.79 -5.47 15.33
CA LEU A 42 -17.23 -5.72 13.95
C LEU A 42 -18.76 -5.82 13.82
N THR A 43 -19.47 -6.21 14.88
CA THR A 43 -20.95 -6.38 14.86
C THR A 43 -21.70 -5.17 14.26
N PRO A 44 -21.37 -3.89 14.57
CA PRO A 44 -22.07 -2.76 13.98
C PRO A 44 -21.57 -2.38 12.57
N CYS A 45 -20.56 -3.07 12.04
CA CYS A 45 -19.89 -2.71 10.81
C CYS A 45 -20.45 -3.48 9.61
N SER A 46 -20.51 -2.82 8.45
CA SER A 46 -20.81 -3.44 7.16
C SER A 46 -19.55 -3.75 6.36
N SER A 47 -18.43 -3.17 6.74
CA SER A 47 -17.15 -3.38 6.05
C SER A 47 -15.99 -3.41 7.04
N LEU A 48 -14.95 -4.14 6.70
CA LEU A 48 -13.67 -4.17 7.40
C LEU A 48 -12.56 -3.87 6.40
N ILE A 49 -11.81 -2.82 6.63
CA ILE A 49 -10.58 -2.53 5.92
C ILE A 49 -9.43 -3.11 6.74
N HIS A 50 -8.71 -4.05 6.15
CA HIS A 50 -7.48 -4.58 6.74
C HIS A 50 -6.27 -4.04 5.99
N ILE A 51 -5.43 -3.29 6.68
CA ILE A 51 -4.19 -2.78 6.13
C ILE A 51 -3.08 -3.73 6.57
N ASN A 52 -2.65 -4.55 5.64
CA ASN A 52 -1.57 -5.49 5.87
C ASN A 52 -0.24 -4.76 5.73
N SER A 53 0.10 -3.97 6.76
CA SER A 53 1.36 -3.26 6.81
C SER A 53 2.51 -4.22 7.12
N ARG A 54 3.63 -4.01 6.41
CA ARG A 54 4.88 -4.67 6.76
C ARG A 54 5.23 -4.29 8.20
N PRO A 55 5.49 -5.24 9.12
CA PRO A 55 5.98 -4.90 10.43
C PRO A 55 7.23 -4.02 10.29
N ALA A 56 7.26 -2.88 10.98
CA ALA A 56 8.33 -1.87 10.85
C ALA A 56 9.74 -2.43 11.10
N ASP A 57 9.85 -3.63 11.67
CA ASP A 57 11.08 -4.25 12.16
C ASP A 57 11.50 -5.51 11.40
N THR A 58 11.10 -5.67 10.14
CA THR A 58 11.54 -6.83 9.33
C THR A 58 12.97 -6.72 8.80
N SER A 59 13.64 -5.56 8.99
CA SER A 59 14.98 -5.32 8.44
C SER A 59 16.13 -5.70 9.38
N VAL A 60 15.87 -6.02 10.64
CA VAL A 60 16.95 -6.29 11.61
C VAL A 60 16.83 -7.71 12.18
N GLY A 61 17.52 -8.66 11.56
CA GLY A 61 17.86 -9.94 12.18
C GLY A 61 16.80 -11.04 12.22
N ARG A 62 15.65 -10.83 11.56
CA ARG A 62 14.65 -11.92 11.37
C ARG A 62 14.95 -12.71 10.11
N THR A 63 14.80 -14.03 10.21
CA THR A 63 14.82 -14.88 9.02
C THR A 63 13.60 -14.63 8.16
N ASP A 64 13.70 -14.81 6.85
CA ASP A 64 12.58 -14.69 5.91
C ASP A 64 11.36 -15.50 6.37
N ARG A 65 11.61 -16.70 6.90
CA ARG A 65 10.55 -17.58 7.43
C ARG A 65 9.79 -16.96 8.60
N GLU A 66 10.48 -16.25 9.50
CA GLU A 66 9.84 -15.60 10.65
C GLU A 66 8.96 -14.42 10.20
N ALA A 67 9.40 -13.65 9.20
CA ALA A 67 8.60 -12.59 8.62
C ALA A 67 7.29 -13.14 8.01
N TYR A 68 7.38 -14.21 7.23
CA TYR A 68 6.20 -14.90 6.66
C TYR A 68 5.23 -15.38 7.75
N ILE A 69 5.75 -16.06 8.79
CA ILE A 69 4.92 -16.57 9.89
C ILE A 69 4.22 -15.41 10.60
N THR A 70 4.94 -14.33 10.90
CA THR A 70 4.38 -13.15 11.57
C THR A 70 3.23 -12.54 10.76
N MET A 71 3.40 -12.38 9.46
CA MET A 71 2.36 -11.86 8.58
C MET A 71 1.11 -12.75 8.57
N ARG A 72 1.28 -14.05 8.49
CA ARG A 72 0.17 -15.03 8.53
C ARG A 72 -0.56 -15.01 9.87
N GLU A 73 0.18 -14.99 10.97
CA GLU A 73 -0.41 -14.97 12.31
C GLU A 73 -1.18 -13.68 12.58
N ALA A 74 -0.68 -12.54 12.12
CA ALA A 74 -1.38 -11.26 12.21
C ALA A 74 -2.68 -11.23 11.38
N SER A 75 -2.74 -11.97 10.26
CA SER A 75 -3.89 -12.01 9.36
C SER A 75 -4.99 -12.99 9.80
N ARG A 76 -4.64 -14.04 10.54
CA ARG A 76 -5.61 -15.09 10.96
C ARG A 76 -6.82 -14.55 11.72
N PRO A 77 -6.68 -13.71 12.74
CA PRO A 77 -7.83 -13.18 13.49
C PRO A 77 -8.84 -12.46 12.58
N ILE A 78 -8.35 -11.79 11.54
CA ILE A 78 -9.19 -11.10 10.56
C ILE A 78 -9.98 -12.11 9.72
N LEU A 79 -9.32 -13.14 9.18
CA LEU A 79 -9.99 -14.18 8.40
C LEU A 79 -11.02 -14.94 9.23
N ASP A 80 -10.67 -15.30 10.46
CA ASP A 80 -11.59 -15.99 11.38
C ASP A 80 -12.78 -15.11 11.77
N ALA A 81 -12.58 -13.79 11.90
CA ALA A 81 -13.66 -12.85 12.17
C ALA A 81 -14.60 -12.74 10.94
N VAL A 82 -14.07 -12.66 9.74
CA VAL A 82 -14.86 -12.65 8.50
C VAL A 82 -15.72 -13.89 8.39
N ASP A 83 -15.20 -15.06 8.76
CA ASP A 83 -15.97 -16.31 8.76
C ASP A 83 -17.15 -16.30 9.76
N ARG A 84 -17.02 -15.58 10.90
CA ARG A 84 -18.07 -15.43 11.90
C ARG A 84 -19.10 -14.36 11.57
N HIS A 85 -18.72 -13.33 10.80
CA HIS A 85 -19.58 -12.20 10.47
C HIS A 85 -20.12 -12.29 9.04
N GLY A 86 -21.33 -12.82 8.87
CA GLY A 86 -22.06 -12.75 7.61
C GLY A 86 -22.39 -11.28 7.24
N GLY A 87 -22.25 -10.91 5.96
CA GLY A 87 -22.60 -9.56 5.49
C GLY A 87 -21.48 -8.52 5.63
N LEU A 88 -20.26 -8.92 5.94
CA LEU A 88 -19.11 -8.03 6.07
C LEU A 88 -18.31 -7.98 4.76
N HIS A 89 -18.23 -6.80 4.14
CA HIS A 89 -17.31 -6.57 3.01
C HIS A 89 -15.88 -6.43 3.53
N LEU A 90 -15.00 -7.37 3.17
CA LEU A 90 -13.58 -7.30 3.51
C LEU A 90 -12.82 -6.58 2.40
N VAL A 91 -12.14 -5.49 2.74
CA VAL A 91 -11.22 -4.76 1.88
C VAL A 91 -9.80 -4.92 2.42
N ILE A 92 -8.91 -5.51 1.63
CA ILE A 92 -7.50 -5.68 1.99
C ILE A 92 -6.66 -4.67 1.22
N LEU A 93 -5.94 -3.81 1.94
CA LEU A 93 -4.90 -2.97 1.34
C LEU A 93 -3.60 -3.75 1.32
N GLY A 94 -3.14 -4.05 0.13
CA GLY A 94 -1.95 -4.81 -0.17
C GLY A 94 -0.94 -4.02 -1.00
N THR A 95 0.01 -4.72 -1.58
CA THR A 95 1.12 -4.16 -2.33
C THR A 95 1.31 -4.84 -3.68
N LEU A 96 1.85 -4.11 -4.64
CA LEU A 96 2.27 -4.66 -5.94
C LEU A 96 3.46 -5.64 -5.84
N ARG A 97 4.12 -5.75 -4.68
CA ARG A 97 5.23 -6.72 -4.47
C ARG A 97 4.81 -8.19 -4.56
N VAL A 98 3.50 -8.46 -4.58
CA VAL A 98 2.96 -9.80 -4.87
C VAL A 98 3.07 -10.22 -6.34
N HIS A 99 3.44 -9.28 -7.21
CA HIS A 99 3.73 -9.54 -8.62
C HIS A 99 5.23 -9.77 -8.86
N PRO A 100 5.63 -10.47 -9.96
CA PRO A 100 7.03 -10.68 -10.27
C PRO A 100 7.78 -9.37 -10.56
N GLN A 101 9.09 -9.43 -10.49
CA GLN A 101 9.92 -8.42 -11.12
C GLN A 101 9.75 -8.48 -12.63
N TRP A 102 9.71 -7.32 -13.28
CA TRP A 102 9.62 -7.23 -14.74
C TRP A 102 10.97 -6.85 -15.33
N SER A 103 11.29 -7.43 -16.46
CA SER A 103 12.40 -6.95 -17.28
C SER A 103 12.03 -5.62 -17.94
N ALA A 104 13.04 -4.76 -18.19
CA ALA A 104 12.85 -3.46 -18.80
C ALA A 104 12.00 -3.54 -20.08
N GLY A 105 10.92 -2.76 -20.15
CA GLY A 105 10.04 -2.63 -21.32
C GLY A 105 8.64 -3.21 -21.18
N GLU A 106 8.33 -3.99 -20.13
CA GLU A 106 6.98 -4.49 -19.86
C GLU A 106 6.50 -3.96 -18.53
N ALA A 107 5.42 -3.20 -18.47
CA ALA A 107 5.30 -2.31 -17.36
C ALA A 107 3.94 -2.18 -16.69
N TYR A 108 2.91 -2.99 -17.02
CA TYR A 108 1.59 -2.78 -16.44
C TYR A 108 1.14 -3.94 -15.55
N TYR A 109 0.86 -3.65 -14.27
CA TYR A 109 0.19 -4.58 -13.39
C TYR A 109 -1.32 -4.40 -13.52
N GLY A 110 -1.94 -5.18 -14.40
CA GLY A 110 -3.38 -5.26 -14.52
C GLY A 110 -3.96 -6.33 -13.60
N LEU A 111 -5.27 -6.46 -13.62
CA LEU A 111 -6.03 -7.46 -12.86
C LEU A 111 -5.61 -8.92 -13.21
N GLU A 112 -5.17 -9.13 -14.45
CA GLU A 112 -4.78 -10.44 -15.00
C GLU A 112 -3.27 -10.71 -14.89
N SER A 113 -2.50 -9.81 -14.26
CA SER A 113 -1.06 -9.99 -14.14
C SER A 113 -0.71 -11.17 -13.24
N THR A 114 0.32 -11.92 -13.64
CA THR A 114 0.83 -13.08 -12.89
C THR A 114 1.21 -12.67 -11.46
N LEU A 115 0.91 -13.54 -10.50
CA LEU A 115 1.34 -13.40 -9.11
C LEU A 115 2.60 -14.22 -8.88
N ALA A 116 3.66 -13.57 -8.43
CA ALA A 116 4.93 -14.17 -8.03
C ALA A 116 5.60 -13.23 -7.02
N PRO A 117 5.37 -13.45 -5.72
CA PRO A 117 5.86 -12.56 -4.67
C PRO A 117 7.37 -12.38 -4.73
N ARG A 118 7.84 -11.14 -4.53
CA ARG A 118 9.27 -10.77 -4.66
C ARG A 118 10.07 -11.04 -3.40
N ASP A 119 9.41 -11.12 -2.27
CA ASP A 119 10.02 -11.37 -0.98
C ASP A 119 9.05 -12.11 -0.05
N THR A 120 9.57 -12.57 1.07
CA THR A 120 8.81 -13.33 2.06
C THR A 120 7.66 -12.54 2.68
N ALA A 121 7.78 -11.22 2.79
CA ALA A 121 6.67 -10.38 3.25
C ALA A 121 5.54 -10.35 2.20
N ALA A 122 5.89 -10.26 0.92
CA ALA A 122 4.93 -10.36 -0.18
C ALA A 122 4.29 -11.75 -0.29
N GLU A 123 5.02 -12.84 0.05
CA GLU A 123 4.44 -14.18 0.17
C GLU A 123 3.38 -14.25 1.28
N GLY A 124 3.67 -13.64 2.44
CA GLY A 124 2.71 -13.54 3.55
C GLY A 124 1.47 -12.71 3.17
N GLN A 125 1.66 -11.63 2.44
CA GLN A 125 0.61 -10.80 1.88
C GLN A 125 -0.27 -11.62 0.91
N LEU A 126 0.34 -12.29 -0.06
CA LEU A 126 -0.38 -13.10 -1.04
C LEU A 126 -1.16 -14.23 -0.36
N TRP A 127 -0.57 -14.88 0.65
CA TRP A 127 -1.28 -15.88 1.44
C TRP A 127 -2.57 -15.32 2.07
N MET A 128 -2.51 -14.12 2.65
CA MET A 128 -3.70 -13.45 3.21
C MET A 128 -4.75 -13.18 2.13
N GLU A 129 -4.34 -12.63 0.99
CA GLU A 129 -5.22 -12.32 -0.14
C GLU A 129 -5.92 -13.56 -0.68
N GLU A 130 -5.19 -14.65 -0.94
CA GLU A 130 -5.74 -15.92 -1.43
C GLU A 130 -6.75 -16.51 -0.44
N ASN A 131 -6.40 -16.55 0.85
CA ASN A 131 -7.29 -17.07 1.88
C ASN A 131 -8.56 -16.21 2.08
N ALA A 132 -8.48 -14.91 1.86
CA ALA A 132 -9.64 -14.02 1.87
C ALA A 132 -10.53 -14.24 0.64
N LEU A 133 -9.92 -14.36 -0.55
CA LEU A 133 -10.65 -14.60 -1.81
C LEU A 133 -11.35 -15.96 -1.83
N GLU A 134 -10.78 -16.98 -1.19
CA GLU A 134 -11.42 -18.30 -1.02
C GLU A 134 -12.69 -18.26 -0.16
N ARG A 135 -12.76 -17.29 0.78
CA ARG A 135 -13.91 -17.08 1.68
C ARG A 135 -14.98 -16.15 1.11
N ALA A 136 -14.70 -15.56 -0.06
CA ALA A 136 -15.60 -14.59 -0.67
C ALA A 136 -16.92 -15.22 -1.13
N GLU A 137 -18.03 -14.64 -0.73
CA GLU A 137 -19.40 -14.99 -1.10
C GLU A 137 -20.20 -13.72 -1.42
N ALA A 138 -21.39 -13.86 -1.97
CA ALA A 138 -22.23 -12.72 -2.32
C ALA A 138 -22.60 -11.85 -1.09
N GLU A 139 -22.78 -12.49 0.07
CA GLU A 139 -23.07 -11.81 1.34
C GLU A 139 -21.80 -11.30 2.04
N ARG A 140 -20.63 -11.79 1.63
CA ARG A 140 -19.30 -11.43 2.18
C ARG A 140 -18.33 -11.14 1.05
N PRO A 141 -18.52 -10.04 0.32
CA PRO A 141 -17.61 -9.72 -0.77
C PRO A 141 -16.21 -9.39 -0.27
N VAL A 142 -15.21 -9.64 -1.12
CA VAL A 142 -13.80 -9.35 -0.83
C VAL A 142 -13.23 -8.50 -1.95
N SER A 143 -12.60 -7.38 -1.57
CA SER A 143 -11.83 -6.52 -2.48
C SER A 143 -10.36 -6.48 -2.04
N ILE A 144 -9.47 -6.81 -2.94
CA ILE A 144 -8.02 -6.63 -2.76
C ILE A 144 -7.57 -5.37 -3.48
N VAL A 145 -6.98 -4.43 -2.78
CA VAL A 145 -6.45 -3.17 -3.32
C VAL A 145 -4.93 -3.18 -3.22
N ARG A 146 -4.24 -3.45 -4.31
CA ARG A 146 -2.77 -3.52 -4.38
C ARG A 146 -2.21 -2.17 -4.82
N ALA A 147 -1.67 -1.43 -3.87
CA ALA A 147 -1.12 -0.11 -4.15
C ALA A 147 0.33 -0.17 -4.66
N SER A 148 0.68 0.79 -5.53
CA SER A 148 2.05 1.11 -5.93
C SER A 148 2.80 1.79 -4.76
N ASN A 149 3.83 2.59 -5.04
CA ASN A 149 4.56 3.30 -3.98
C ASN A 149 3.72 4.47 -3.46
N VAL A 150 3.05 4.25 -2.33
CA VAL A 150 2.22 5.28 -1.68
C VAL A 150 3.10 6.36 -1.06
N GLN A 151 2.84 7.62 -1.41
CA GLN A 151 3.56 8.79 -0.92
C GLN A 151 2.59 9.81 -0.32
N GLY A 152 3.13 10.81 0.37
CA GLY A 152 2.40 11.86 1.06
C GLY A 152 2.91 12.03 2.48
N MET A 153 2.40 13.02 3.19
CA MET A 153 2.82 13.32 4.55
C MET A 153 1.88 12.67 5.56
N PRO A 154 2.37 12.15 6.69
CA PRO A 154 1.48 11.58 7.69
C PRO A 154 0.60 12.68 8.32
N LEU A 155 -0.68 12.41 8.53
CA LEU A 155 -1.57 13.35 9.24
C LEU A 155 -1.16 13.60 10.69
N LYS A 156 -0.42 12.68 11.29
CA LYS A 156 0.09 12.78 12.66
C LYS A 156 1.47 12.13 12.77
N GLY A 157 2.33 12.74 13.57
CA GLY A 157 3.67 12.22 13.81
C GLY A 157 4.72 12.78 12.85
N PRO A 158 5.96 12.31 12.96
CA PRO A 158 7.04 12.74 12.08
C PRO A 158 6.79 12.24 10.65
N PRO A 159 7.41 12.89 9.66
CA PRO A 159 7.43 12.38 8.30
C PRO A 159 7.84 10.91 8.26
N GLY A 160 7.18 10.13 7.38
CA GLY A 160 7.49 8.72 7.23
C GLY A 160 8.78 8.50 6.42
N ASN A 161 9.23 7.22 6.37
CA ASN A 161 10.41 6.82 5.59
C ASN A 161 10.11 6.67 4.07
N GLY A 162 9.12 7.39 3.54
CA GLY A 162 8.81 7.39 2.12
C GLY A 162 10.02 7.86 1.28
N LEU A 163 10.20 7.26 0.10
CA LEU A 163 11.35 7.56 -0.75
C LEU A 163 11.49 9.04 -1.06
N LEU A 164 10.39 9.70 -1.43
CA LEU A 164 10.42 11.11 -1.80
C LEU A 164 10.86 12.00 -0.63
N HIS A 165 10.33 11.76 0.57
CA HIS A 165 10.72 12.52 1.75
C HIS A 165 12.16 12.25 2.16
N ARG A 166 12.58 10.98 2.18
CA ARG A 166 13.97 10.61 2.50
C ARG A 166 14.97 11.31 1.57
N TRP A 167 14.69 11.34 0.27
CA TRP A 167 15.57 12.04 -0.67
C TRP A 167 15.57 13.55 -0.49
N ALA A 168 14.45 14.15 -0.07
CA ALA A 168 14.43 15.56 0.29
C ALA A 168 15.34 15.84 1.51
N GLU A 169 15.33 14.97 2.53
CA GLU A 169 16.25 15.05 3.68
C GLU A 169 17.71 14.79 3.26
N GLU A 170 17.98 13.79 2.42
CA GLU A 170 19.31 13.49 1.91
C GLU A 170 19.90 14.67 1.13
N CYS A 171 19.11 15.40 0.37
CA CYS A 171 19.56 16.63 -0.30
C CYS A 171 20.05 17.69 0.67
N GLN A 172 19.52 17.78 1.90
CA GLN A 172 20.03 18.74 2.91
C GLN A 172 21.46 18.42 3.36
N ILE A 173 21.83 17.13 3.36
CA ILE A 173 23.21 16.73 3.68
C ILE A 173 24.12 16.71 2.45
N GLY A 174 23.58 17.03 1.26
CA GLY A 174 24.32 17.35 0.05
C GLY A 174 24.40 16.22 -0.98
N TRP A 175 23.81 15.06 -0.76
CA TRP A 175 23.87 13.94 -1.72
C TRP A 175 22.69 12.98 -1.56
N ILE A 176 22.35 12.30 -2.67
CA ILE A 176 21.35 11.23 -2.72
C ILE A 176 22.03 9.93 -3.10
N ASN A 177 21.73 8.85 -2.38
CA ASN A 177 22.14 7.50 -2.76
C ASN A 177 21.06 6.83 -3.60
N ILE A 178 21.40 6.53 -4.86
CA ILE A 178 20.53 5.87 -5.84
C ILE A 178 20.90 4.38 -5.84
N PRO A 179 19.97 3.47 -5.50
CA PRO A 179 20.23 2.03 -5.61
C PRO A 179 20.51 1.63 -7.06
N GLY A 180 21.50 0.77 -7.28
CA GLY A 180 21.84 0.30 -8.62
C GLY A 180 22.35 1.38 -9.55
N ASP A 181 22.03 1.24 -10.84
CA ASP A 181 22.38 2.20 -11.89
C ASP A 181 21.33 3.28 -12.14
N GLY A 182 20.24 3.26 -11.37
CA GLY A 182 19.14 4.22 -11.49
C GLY A 182 18.12 3.89 -12.60
N SER A 183 18.26 2.80 -13.30
CA SER A 183 17.33 2.38 -14.37
C SER A 183 15.98 1.87 -13.85
N ASP A 184 15.87 1.55 -12.56
CA ASP A 184 14.63 1.10 -11.94
C ASP A 184 13.50 2.11 -12.17
N ILE A 185 12.35 1.61 -12.64
CA ILE A 185 11.16 2.43 -12.85
C ILE A 185 10.17 2.20 -11.72
N LYS A 186 9.67 3.28 -11.12
CA LYS A 186 8.64 3.24 -10.06
C LYS A 186 7.42 4.05 -10.46
N ASP A 187 6.26 3.51 -10.13
CA ASP A 187 4.98 4.24 -10.13
C ASP A 187 4.70 4.72 -8.70
N PHE A 188 4.26 5.96 -8.56
CA PHE A 188 3.93 6.58 -7.28
C PHE A 188 2.47 6.99 -7.26
N ILE A 189 1.82 6.83 -6.10
CA ILE A 189 0.47 7.33 -5.87
C ILE A 189 0.41 8.09 -4.56
N HIS A 190 -0.31 9.20 -4.53
CA HIS A 190 -0.55 9.94 -3.30
C HIS A 190 -1.53 9.21 -2.39
N VAL A 191 -1.32 9.29 -1.08
CA VAL A 191 -2.18 8.64 -0.08
C VAL A 191 -3.64 9.09 -0.19
N GLU A 192 -3.92 10.33 -0.50
CA GLU A 192 -5.29 10.83 -0.69
C GLU A 192 -5.94 10.23 -1.93
N ASP A 193 -5.18 10.02 -3.02
CA ASP A 193 -5.68 9.32 -4.20
C ASP A 193 -6.02 7.87 -3.89
N LEU A 194 -5.17 7.18 -3.12
CA LEU A 194 -5.44 5.83 -2.65
C LEU A 194 -6.72 5.77 -1.79
N VAL A 195 -6.88 6.73 -0.88
CA VAL A 195 -8.07 6.80 0.00
C VAL A 195 -9.35 7.04 -0.82
N ARG A 196 -9.30 7.84 -1.88
CA ARG A 196 -10.43 7.99 -2.81
C ARG A 196 -10.80 6.68 -3.52
N VAL A 197 -9.81 5.87 -3.87
CA VAL A 197 -10.09 4.52 -4.42
C VAL A 197 -10.74 3.63 -3.35
N VAL A 198 -10.26 3.66 -2.13
CA VAL A 198 -10.86 2.91 -1.01
C VAL A 198 -12.32 3.30 -0.79
N ASP A 199 -12.63 4.60 -0.84
CA ASP A 199 -14.01 5.10 -0.73
C ASP A 199 -14.90 4.58 -1.89
N ALA A 200 -14.38 4.59 -3.11
CA ALA A 200 -15.08 4.04 -4.27
C ALA A 200 -15.34 2.54 -4.15
N VAL A 201 -14.36 1.77 -3.65
CA VAL A 201 -14.50 0.33 -3.37
C VAL A 201 -15.57 0.06 -2.31
N LEU A 202 -15.57 0.81 -1.21
CA LEU A 202 -16.57 0.70 -0.16
C LEU A 202 -17.99 1.05 -0.65
N SER A 203 -18.07 2.03 -1.55
CA SER A 203 -19.35 2.50 -2.11
C SER A 203 -19.91 1.57 -3.18
N SER A 204 -19.07 0.73 -3.79
CA SER A 204 -19.44 -0.18 -4.88
C SER A 204 -18.77 -1.56 -4.70
N PRO A 205 -19.18 -2.33 -3.66
CA PRO A 205 -18.61 -3.67 -3.43
C PRO A 205 -18.82 -4.58 -4.65
N PRO A 206 -17.90 -5.52 -4.90
CA PRO A 206 -18.06 -6.49 -6.00
C PRO A 206 -19.18 -7.48 -5.69
N PRO A 207 -19.72 -8.19 -6.70
CA PRO A 207 -20.72 -9.25 -6.45
C PRO A 207 -20.24 -10.34 -5.51
N THR A 208 -18.95 -10.69 -5.56
CA THR A 208 -18.28 -11.65 -4.70
C THR A 208 -16.85 -11.26 -4.38
N ARG A 209 -16.00 -11.08 -5.38
CA ARG A 209 -14.57 -10.79 -5.20
C ARG A 209 -13.99 -9.99 -6.35
N GLU A 210 -12.99 -9.18 -6.03
CA GLU A 210 -12.19 -8.45 -7.02
C GLU A 210 -10.76 -8.23 -6.52
N SER A 211 -9.83 -7.99 -7.46
CA SER A 211 -8.48 -7.51 -7.16
C SER A 211 -8.18 -6.33 -8.07
N ILE A 212 -7.67 -5.26 -7.48
CA ILE A 212 -7.47 -3.96 -8.12
C ILE A 212 -6.05 -3.50 -7.89
N ALA A 213 -5.32 -3.19 -8.96
CA ALA A 213 -4.04 -2.51 -8.87
C ALA A 213 -4.25 -0.99 -8.84
N VAL A 214 -3.58 -0.28 -7.94
CA VAL A 214 -3.75 1.16 -7.72
C VAL A 214 -2.42 1.87 -7.81
N GLY A 215 -2.30 2.78 -8.77
CA GLY A 215 -1.12 3.61 -9.02
C GLY A 215 -1.48 4.79 -9.89
N SER A 216 -0.50 5.62 -10.22
CA SER A 216 -0.72 6.78 -11.10
C SER A 216 -0.80 6.41 -12.59
N GLY A 217 -0.32 5.23 -12.96
CA GLY A 217 -0.15 4.83 -14.36
C GLY A 217 1.02 5.51 -15.05
N LYS A 218 1.90 6.17 -14.29
CA LYS A 218 3.07 6.87 -14.81
C LYS A 218 4.31 6.41 -14.06
N GLY A 219 5.23 5.80 -14.80
CA GLY A 219 6.51 5.40 -14.26
C GLY A 219 7.54 6.51 -14.40
N ILE A 220 8.48 6.54 -13.46
CA ILE A 220 9.68 7.38 -13.53
C ILE A 220 10.89 6.53 -13.14
N SER A 221 12.01 6.67 -13.89
CA SER A 221 13.26 6.03 -13.51
C SER A 221 13.82 6.67 -12.24
N MET A 222 14.60 5.91 -11.46
CA MET A 222 15.23 6.46 -10.26
C MET A 222 16.26 7.55 -10.62
N GLU A 223 16.93 7.42 -11.78
CA GLU A 223 17.83 8.45 -12.28
C GLU A 223 17.10 9.75 -12.64
N ASP A 224 15.96 9.66 -13.35
CA ASP A 224 15.16 10.85 -13.70
C ASP A 224 14.59 11.51 -12.44
N LEU A 225 14.10 10.71 -11.49
CA LEU A 225 13.61 11.22 -10.22
C LEU A 225 14.73 11.93 -9.44
N ALA A 226 15.91 11.33 -9.32
CA ALA A 226 17.07 11.94 -8.65
C ALA A 226 17.52 13.23 -9.35
N SER A 227 17.45 13.27 -10.68
CA SER A 227 17.75 14.47 -11.47
C SER A 227 16.82 15.65 -11.13
N ILE A 228 15.54 15.40 -10.81
CA ILE A 228 14.62 16.42 -10.35
C ILE A 228 15.10 17.02 -9.01
N TYR A 229 15.53 16.17 -8.07
CA TYR A 229 16.06 16.62 -6.78
C TYR A 229 17.36 17.41 -6.94
N GLN A 230 18.29 16.90 -7.75
CA GLN A 230 19.54 17.61 -8.05
C GLN A 230 19.31 18.97 -8.68
N GLN A 231 18.39 19.11 -9.63
CA GLN A 231 18.07 20.39 -10.26
C GLN A 231 17.48 21.40 -9.25
N ARG A 232 16.74 20.93 -8.25
CA ARG A 232 16.15 21.81 -7.23
C ARG A 232 17.14 22.26 -6.16
N THR A 233 18.08 21.40 -5.78
CA THR A 233 18.93 21.61 -4.59
C THR A 233 20.40 21.73 -4.90
N GLY A 234 20.86 21.22 -6.04
CA GLY A 234 22.28 21.11 -6.38
C GLY A 234 22.99 19.98 -5.64
N CYS A 235 22.26 19.04 -5.02
CA CYS A 235 22.88 17.87 -4.34
C CYS A 235 23.60 16.96 -5.35
N ASP A 236 24.61 16.23 -4.86
CA ASP A 236 25.32 15.23 -5.64
C ASP A 236 24.52 13.92 -5.73
N LEU A 237 24.68 13.20 -6.85
CA LEU A 237 24.07 11.89 -7.06
C LEU A 237 25.13 10.81 -6.95
N GLU A 238 24.93 9.87 -6.03
CA GLU A 238 25.80 8.70 -5.86
C GLU A 238 25.03 7.44 -6.27
N PHE A 239 25.54 6.75 -7.29
CA PHE A 239 24.97 5.47 -7.73
C PHE A 239 25.59 4.33 -6.95
N GLY A 240 24.72 3.53 -6.31
CA GLY A 240 25.13 2.34 -5.56
C GLY A 240 25.44 1.15 -6.48
N GLN A 241 25.98 0.11 -5.89
CA GLN A 241 25.96 -1.22 -6.51
C GLN A 241 24.78 -1.96 -5.89
N SER A 242 23.80 -2.30 -6.72
CA SER A 242 22.74 -3.22 -6.33
C SER A 242 22.97 -4.54 -7.02
N ASP A 243 23.01 -5.62 -6.23
CA ASP A 243 22.99 -6.98 -6.76
C ASP A 243 21.56 -7.42 -7.15
N GLU A 244 20.55 -6.61 -6.82
CA GLU A 244 19.15 -6.84 -7.12
C GLU A 244 18.63 -5.72 -8.03
N GLU A 245 18.31 -6.06 -9.26
CA GLU A 245 17.53 -5.21 -10.15
C GLU A 245 16.08 -5.17 -9.64
N GLU A 246 15.70 -4.14 -8.90
CA GLU A 246 14.31 -3.91 -8.53
C GLU A 246 13.57 -3.18 -9.65
N VAL A 247 13.11 -3.91 -10.64
CA VAL A 247 12.22 -3.33 -11.65
C VAL A 247 10.80 -3.30 -11.11
N PHE A 248 10.29 -2.10 -10.88
CA PHE A 248 8.90 -1.88 -10.49
C PHE A 248 8.07 -1.52 -11.72
N GLY A 249 7.02 -2.27 -11.96
CA GLY A 249 6.13 -1.98 -13.06
C GLY A 249 5.24 -0.76 -12.81
N ILE A 250 4.66 -0.27 -13.87
CA ILE A 250 3.68 0.81 -13.90
C ILE A 250 2.29 0.18 -13.82
N VAL A 251 1.41 0.75 -13.00
CA VAL A 251 0.03 0.25 -12.86
C VAL A 251 -0.76 0.56 -14.13
N ASP A 252 -1.54 -0.40 -14.60
CA ASP A 252 -2.57 -0.12 -15.60
C ASP A 252 -3.73 0.66 -14.95
N ALA A 253 -3.66 1.98 -15.08
CA ALA A 253 -4.69 2.88 -14.54
C ALA A 253 -6.04 2.78 -15.27
N TRP A 254 -6.09 2.13 -16.44
CA TRP A 254 -7.32 1.94 -17.20
C TRP A 254 -8.38 1.14 -16.42
N GLY A 255 -7.96 0.10 -15.72
CA GLY A 255 -8.86 -0.70 -14.88
C GLY A 255 -9.57 0.11 -13.78
N LEU A 256 -8.89 1.09 -13.19
CA LEU A 256 -9.48 2.00 -12.20
C LEU A 256 -10.49 2.96 -12.83
N GLU A 257 -10.15 3.49 -14.01
CA GLU A 257 -11.05 4.39 -14.72
C GLU A 257 -12.32 3.68 -15.20
N GLU A 258 -12.19 2.48 -15.76
CA GLU A 258 -13.33 1.67 -16.21
C GLU A 258 -14.25 1.27 -15.05
N ARG A 259 -13.64 0.82 -13.91
CA ARG A 259 -14.38 0.28 -12.77
C ARG A 259 -15.04 1.35 -11.91
N PHE A 260 -14.36 2.48 -11.67
CA PHE A 260 -14.75 3.50 -10.70
C PHE A 260 -14.83 4.92 -11.28
N GLY A 261 -14.48 5.11 -12.56
CA GLY A 261 -14.34 6.47 -13.13
C GLY A 261 -13.20 7.26 -12.47
N PHE A 262 -12.27 6.57 -11.83
CA PHE A 262 -11.20 7.19 -11.03
C PHE A 262 -9.95 7.48 -11.86
N ARG A 263 -9.41 8.68 -11.68
CA ARG A 263 -8.08 9.06 -12.13
C ARG A 263 -7.31 9.71 -10.98
N PRO A 264 -6.05 9.37 -10.76
CA PRO A 264 -5.19 10.08 -9.81
C PRO A 264 -5.18 11.58 -10.10
N GLN A 265 -5.29 12.39 -9.07
CA GLN A 265 -5.38 13.85 -9.18
C GLN A 265 -4.09 14.54 -8.75
N ILE A 266 -3.37 13.95 -7.80
CA ILE A 266 -2.14 14.52 -7.25
C ILE A 266 -0.95 14.02 -8.06
N SER A 267 -0.23 14.96 -8.65
CA SER A 267 0.93 14.68 -9.50
C SER A 267 2.17 14.30 -8.70
N LEU A 268 3.13 13.65 -9.36
CA LEU A 268 4.44 13.38 -8.76
C LEU A 268 5.16 14.69 -8.35
N GLU A 269 4.99 15.76 -9.13
CA GLU A 269 5.59 17.06 -8.83
C GLU A 269 5.03 17.67 -7.53
N GLU A 270 3.72 17.56 -7.29
CA GLU A 270 3.08 17.96 -6.03
C GLU A 270 3.58 17.12 -4.87
N MET A 271 3.66 15.80 -5.00
CA MET A 271 4.21 14.89 -3.98
C MET A 271 5.67 15.23 -3.61
N ILE A 272 6.49 15.57 -4.62
CA ILE A 272 7.88 16.02 -4.39
C ILE A 272 7.88 17.38 -3.67
N GLY A 273 6.98 18.30 -4.04
CA GLY A 273 6.82 19.58 -3.36
C GLY A 273 6.53 19.43 -1.87
N GLU A 274 5.55 18.60 -1.52
CA GLU A 274 5.22 18.27 -0.12
C GLU A 274 6.43 17.67 0.64
N ALA A 275 7.18 16.79 -0.02
CA ALA A 275 8.36 16.18 0.58
C ALA A 275 9.44 17.21 0.92
N PHE A 276 9.66 18.20 0.05
CA PHE A 276 10.59 19.31 0.30
C PHE A 276 10.11 20.24 1.40
N GLU A 277 8.82 20.63 1.39
CA GLU A 277 8.25 21.46 2.46
C GLU A 277 8.38 20.79 3.83
N ALA A 278 8.13 19.48 3.90
CA ALA A 278 8.25 18.73 5.14
C ALA A 278 9.70 18.56 5.60
N ALA A 279 10.66 18.49 4.68
CA ALA A 279 12.07 18.49 4.98
C ALA A 279 12.61 19.88 5.35
N GLY A 280 11.83 20.96 5.19
CA GLY A 280 12.19 22.32 5.59
C GLY A 280 12.99 23.09 4.51
N HIS A 281 12.78 22.77 3.25
CA HIS A 281 13.31 23.49 2.09
C HIS A 281 12.45 24.65 1.66
#